data_ce7390c1a71709cdeb8f0e3598e9fe4b
#
_entry.id   ce7390c1a71709cdeb8f0e3598e9fe4b
#
_cell.length_a   1.000
_cell.length_b   1.000
_cell.length_c   1.000
_cell.angle_alpha   90.00
_cell.angle_beta   90.00
_cell.angle_gamma   90.00
#
_symmetry.space_group_name_H-M   'P 1'
#
loop_
_entity.id
_entity.type
_entity.pdbx_description
1 polymer ?
#
loop_
_entity_poly.entity_id
_entity_poly.type
_entity_poly.pdbx_seq_one_letter_code
_entity_poly.pdbx_strand_id
1 'polypeptide(L)'
;MVTFEVIKFKLLNSANYGVPQKRERVIFIGKKKNGKITHPEPTHSENGEDRLKKWISIKEAIWDLEDKEEDINFNHILTTHNSEFSEKIKNTPIGKSVFGNYSDAFFKAHPDQPSRTVKENHGGVFVHYKNNRVMTPRELARLQSFPDDFIFEGSKSKQLVQIGNAVPVGLARAIAEHIKKLL
;
A
#
# COMPACT_ATOMS: atom_id res chain seq x y z
N MET A 1 10.08 13.24 -31.76
CA MET A 1 8.92 12.45 -31.33
C MET A 1 9.36 10.99 -31.20
N VAL A 2 9.16 10.35 -30.06
CA VAL A 2 9.54 8.93 -29.89
C VAL A 2 8.31 8.12 -30.26
N THR A 3 8.40 7.28 -31.32
CA THR A 3 7.34 6.37 -31.72
C THR A 3 7.63 4.97 -31.18
N PHE A 4 6.62 4.32 -30.64
CA PHE A 4 6.69 2.92 -30.21
C PHE A 4 5.99 2.06 -31.28
N GLU A 5 6.61 0.95 -31.69
CA GLU A 5 6.02 0.02 -32.67
C GLU A 5 5.09 -0.98 -32.00
N VAL A 6 5.35 -1.32 -30.75
CA VAL A 6 4.53 -2.24 -29.96
C VAL A 6 4.25 -1.63 -28.59
N ILE A 7 2.99 -1.62 -28.21
CA ILE A 7 2.53 -1.24 -26.87
C ILE A 7 1.58 -2.32 -26.38
N LYS A 8 1.80 -2.80 -25.17
CA LYS A 8 0.84 -3.67 -24.46
C LYS A 8 0.51 -3.11 -23.11
N PHE A 9 -0.72 -3.34 -22.66
CA PHE A 9 -1.15 -2.96 -21.34
C PHE A 9 -1.79 -4.14 -20.61
N LYS A 10 -1.69 -4.11 -19.28
CA LYS A 10 -2.32 -5.10 -18.39
C LYS A 10 -2.70 -4.41 -17.08
N LEU A 11 -3.85 -4.78 -16.52
CA LEU A 11 -4.22 -4.41 -15.17
C LEU A 11 -3.43 -5.28 -14.20
N LEU A 12 -2.62 -4.66 -13.35
CA LEU A 12 -1.83 -5.34 -12.33
C LEU A 12 -2.32 -4.94 -10.95
N ASN A 13 -2.50 -5.95 -10.07
CA ASN A 13 -2.80 -5.73 -8.66
C ASN A 13 -1.50 -5.89 -7.85
N SER A 14 -1.13 -4.86 -7.06
CA SER A 14 0.10 -4.87 -6.28
C SER A 14 0.19 -6.02 -5.27
N ALA A 15 -0.94 -6.49 -4.73
CA ALA A 15 -0.96 -7.66 -3.84
C ALA A 15 -0.38 -8.92 -4.49
N ASN A 16 -0.52 -9.07 -5.81
CA ASN A 16 0.05 -10.19 -6.57
C ASN A 16 1.59 -10.17 -6.67
N TYR A 17 2.23 -9.11 -6.18
CA TYR A 17 3.68 -8.91 -6.20
C TYR A 17 4.27 -8.72 -4.79
N GLY A 18 3.57 -9.24 -3.76
CA GLY A 18 4.03 -9.20 -2.37
C GLY A 18 3.90 -7.84 -1.69
N VAL A 19 3.02 -6.99 -2.18
CA VAL A 19 2.66 -5.73 -1.51
C VAL A 19 1.45 -5.98 -0.60
N PRO A 20 1.48 -5.58 0.68
CA PRO A 20 0.35 -5.76 1.59
C PRO A 20 -0.80 -4.77 1.31
N GLN A 21 -1.12 -4.57 0.02
CA GLN A 21 -2.13 -3.62 -0.45
C GLN A 21 -2.75 -4.09 -1.77
N LYS A 22 -4.08 -4.07 -1.84
CA LYS A 22 -4.85 -4.20 -3.08
C LYS A 22 -4.85 -2.83 -3.80
N ARG A 23 -3.99 -2.67 -4.80
CA ARG A 23 -3.90 -1.47 -5.63
C ARG A 23 -3.78 -1.89 -7.08
N GLU A 24 -4.83 -1.67 -7.83
CA GLU A 24 -4.88 -1.98 -9.25
C GLU A 24 -4.45 -0.79 -10.09
N ARG A 25 -3.58 -1.03 -11.04
CA ARG A 25 -3.11 -0.03 -12.01
C ARG A 25 -2.95 -0.66 -13.38
N VAL A 26 -3.37 0.08 -14.40
CA VAL A 26 -3.09 -0.28 -15.78
C VAL A 26 -1.64 0.11 -16.09
N ILE A 27 -0.83 -0.86 -16.44
CA ILE A 27 0.58 -0.68 -16.76
C ILE A 27 0.77 -0.85 -18.27
N PHE A 28 1.27 0.19 -18.92
CA PHE A 28 1.63 0.20 -20.33
C PHE A 28 3.13 -0.06 -20.48
N ILE A 29 3.50 -1.03 -21.29
CA ILE A 29 4.90 -1.29 -21.66
C ILE A 29 5.01 -1.12 -23.18
N GLY A 30 5.92 -0.23 -23.62
CA GLY A 30 6.17 0.05 -25.03
C GLY A 30 7.61 -0.25 -25.42
N LYS A 31 7.81 -0.72 -26.66
CA LYS A 31 9.13 -1.00 -27.25
C LYS A 31 9.30 -0.27 -28.58
N LYS A 32 10.46 0.31 -28.81
CA LYS A 32 10.80 1.06 -30.04
C LYS A 32 10.94 0.19 -31.29
N LYS A 33 11.32 -1.06 -31.10
CA LYS A 33 11.55 -2.02 -32.19
C LYS A 33 10.66 -3.24 -32.00
N ASN A 34 10.44 -3.97 -33.09
CA ASN A 34 9.74 -5.24 -33.07
C ASN A 34 10.24 -6.17 -31.96
N GLY A 35 9.35 -6.88 -31.34
CA GLY A 35 9.66 -7.85 -30.30
C GLY A 35 8.45 -8.18 -29.42
N LYS A 36 8.53 -9.31 -28.74
CA LYS A 36 7.49 -9.74 -27.84
C LYS A 36 7.52 -8.87 -26.56
N ILE A 37 6.39 -8.29 -26.19
CA ILE A 37 6.18 -7.63 -24.91
C ILE A 37 5.26 -8.49 -24.07
N THR A 38 5.66 -8.72 -22.82
CA THR A 38 4.86 -9.37 -21.78
C THR A 38 4.86 -8.51 -20.52
N HIS A 39 4.03 -8.85 -19.56
CA HIS A 39 4.01 -8.25 -18.22
C HIS A 39 4.54 -9.25 -17.21
N PRO A 40 5.02 -8.80 -16.03
CA PRO A 40 5.53 -9.70 -15.00
C PRO A 40 4.46 -10.70 -14.55
N GLU A 41 4.87 -11.93 -14.33
CA GLU A 41 4.01 -12.95 -13.74
C GLU A 41 3.84 -12.68 -12.23
N PRO A 42 2.67 -12.97 -11.67
CA PRO A 42 2.43 -12.83 -10.24
C PRO A 42 3.32 -13.78 -9.43
N THR A 43 3.71 -13.35 -8.24
CA THR A 43 4.46 -14.14 -7.26
C THR A 43 3.59 -14.54 -6.06
N HIS A 44 2.42 -13.90 -5.93
CA HIS A 44 1.46 -14.11 -4.85
C HIS A 44 0.04 -14.21 -5.41
N SER A 45 -0.83 -14.92 -4.71
CA SER A 45 -2.27 -14.99 -4.96
C SER A 45 -3.04 -14.88 -3.64
N GLU A 46 -4.35 -14.68 -3.70
CA GLU A 46 -5.18 -14.47 -2.52
C GLU A 46 -5.05 -15.62 -1.51
N ASN A 47 -5.07 -16.85 -1.99
CA ASN A 47 -5.04 -18.06 -1.17
C ASN A 47 -3.72 -18.84 -1.25
N GLY A 48 -2.73 -18.37 -2.01
CA GLY A 48 -1.49 -19.12 -2.24
C GLY A 48 -1.65 -20.27 -3.22
N GLU A 49 -2.58 -20.17 -4.17
CA GLU A 49 -2.86 -21.17 -5.20
C GLU A 49 -1.73 -21.23 -6.24
N ASP A 50 -1.68 -22.28 -7.05
CA ASP A 50 -0.74 -22.47 -8.15
C ASP A 50 0.74 -22.35 -7.78
N ARG A 51 1.13 -22.76 -6.58
CA ARG A 51 2.47 -22.60 -6.00
C ARG A 51 2.89 -21.16 -5.75
N LEU A 52 1.97 -20.21 -5.85
CA LEU A 52 2.20 -18.82 -5.46
C LEU A 52 2.18 -18.66 -3.94
N LYS A 53 2.85 -17.62 -3.43
CA LYS A 53 2.73 -17.27 -2.02
C LYS A 53 1.36 -16.64 -1.77
N LYS A 54 0.85 -16.78 -0.54
CA LYS A 54 -0.35 -16.07 -0.12
C LYS A 54 -0.08 -14.57 -0.06
N TRP A 55 -1.10 -13.75 -0.34
CA TRP A 55 -1.01 -12.30 -0.16
C TRP A 55 -0.60 -11.94 1.25
N ILE A 56 0.24 -10.91 1.36
CA ILE A 56 0.71 -10.39 2.65
C ILE A 56 -0.39 -9.53 3.27
N SER A 57 -0.70 -9.80 4.52
CA SER A 57 -1.73 -9.09 5.29
C SER A 57 -1.18 -7.80 5.91
N ILE A 58 -2.09 -6.91 6.35
CA ILE A 58 -1.73 -5.71 7.11
C ILE A 58 -0.95 -6.12 8.37
N LYS A 59 -1.46 -7.10 9.12
CA LYS A 59 -0.83 -7.56 10.36
C LYS A 59 0.60 -8.03 10.13
N GLU A 60 0.84 -8.86 9.10
CA GLU A 60 2.21 -9.30 8.76
C GLU A 60 3.15 -8.14 8.44
N ALA A 61 2.62 -7.05 7.88
CA ALA A 61 3.44 -5.89 7.51
C ALA A 61 3.77 -4.94 8.66
N ILE A 62 2.92 -4.85 9.70
CA ILE A 62 3.04 -3.79 10.72
C ILE A 62 2.90 -4.26 12.18
N TRP A 63 2.81 -5.59 12.45
CA TRP A 63 2.57 -6.09 13.81
C TRP A 63 3.63 -5.63 14.82
N ASP A 64 4.88 -5.51 14.41
CA ASP A 64 6.01 -5.06 15.22
C ASP A 64 6.01 -3.56 15.53
N LEU A 65 5.14 -2.80 14.85
CA LEU A 65 4.89 -1.37 15.12
C LEU A 65 3.70 -1.11 16.05
N GLU A 66 2.92 -2.15 16.39
CA GLU A 66 1.69 -1.99 17.17
C GLU A 66 1.93 -1.29 18.50
N ASP A 67 2.95 -1.74 19.22
CA ASP A 67 3.29 -1.28 20.57
C ASP A 67 4.60 -0.46 20.57
N LYS A 68 5.09 -0.06 19.39
CA LYS A 68 6.27 0.80 19.24
C LYS A 68 5.94 2.23 19.68
N GLU A 69 6.82 2.80 20.49
CA GLU A 69 6.76 4.21 20.86
C GLU A 69 6.95 5.12 19.65
N GLU A 70 6.51 6.38 19.78
CA GLU A 70 6.70 7.38 18.75
C GLU A 70 8.18 7.55 18.39
N ASP A 71 8.47 7.56 17.09
CA ASP A 71 9.79 7.77 16.55
C ASP A 71 9.70 8.62 15.28
N ILE A 72 9.94 9.91 15.43
CA ILE A 72 9.83 10.88 14.34
C ILE A 72 10.86 10.60 13.24
N ASN A 73 12.07 10.17 13.62
CA ASN A 73 13.14 9.87 12.67
C ASN A 73 12.87 8.62 11.83
N PHE A 74 11.98 7.78 12.33
CA PHE A 74 11.50 6.58 11.64
C PHE A 74 10.16 6.81 10.91
N ASN A 75 9.62 8.03 10.92
CA ASN A 75 8.27 8.36 10.44
C ASN A 75 7.14 7.63 11.18
N HIS A 76 7.40 7.07 12.36
CA HIS A 76 6.38 6.48 13.21
C HIS A 76 5.79 7.55 14.13
N ILE A 77 4.99 8.44 13.54
CA ILE A 77 4.44 9.63 14.20
C ILE A 77 3.01 9.33 14.63
N LEU A 78 2.81 9.16 15.93
CA LEU A 78 1.50 8.86 16.49
C LEU A 78 0.53 10.05 16.33
N THR A 79 -0.75 9.79 16.36
CA THR A 79 -1.80 10.81 16.38
C THR A 79 -2.59 10.65 17.66
N THR A 80 -2.56 11.68 18.50
CA THR A 80 -3.47 11.79 19.63
C THR A 80 -4.81 12.32 19.15
N HIS A 81 -5.86 11.60 19.45
CA HIS A 81 -7.24 12.00 19.16
C HIS A 81 -7.93 12.45 20.45
N ASN A 82 -8.96 13.27 20.33
CA ASN A 82 -9.82 13.56 21.47
C ASN A 82 -10.57 12.30 21.91
N SER A 83 -11.11 12.32 23.14
CA SER A 83 -11.77 11.17 23.74
C SER A 83 -12.97 10.68 22.91
N GLU A 84 -13.76 11.59 22.36
CA GLU A 84 -14.93 11.26 21.55
C GLU A 84 -14.55 10.49 20.29
N PHE A 85 -13.53 10.95 19.56
CA PHE A 85 -13.08 10.29 18.34
C PHE A 85 -12.39 8.96 18.62
N SER A 86 -11.60 8.88 19.70
CA SER A 86 -10.98 7.63 20.16
C SER A 86 -12.03 6.58 20.51
N GLU A 87 -13.13 6.97 21.14
CA GLU A 87 -14.23 6.07 21.47
C GLU A 87 -15.00 5.63 20.20
N LYS A 88 -15.19 6.53 19.24
CA LYS A 88 -15.74 6.16 17.91
C LYS A 88 -14.88 5.12 17.21
N ILE A 89 -13.54 5.31 17.20
CA ILE A 89 -12.60 4.33 16.62
C ILE A 89 -12.74 2.98 17.31
N LYS A 90 -12.75 2.97 18.67
CA LYS A 90 -12.86 1.76 19.47
C LYS A 90 -14.11 0.97 19.12
N ASN A 91 -15.24 1.63 19.01
CA ASN A 91 -16.55 1.03 18.74
C ASN A 91 -16.79 0.73 17.25
N THR A 92 -15.89 1.16 16.35
CA THR A 92 -16.00 0.86 14.93
C THR A 92 -15.61 -0.60 14.66
N PRO A 93 -16.49 -1.41 14.07
CA PRO A 93 -16.14 -2.77 13.68
C PRO A 93 -15.07 -2.82 12.61
N ILE A 94 -14.26 -3.88 12.59
CA ILE A 94 -13.35 -4.19 11.49
C ILE A 94 -14.14 -4.27 10.18
N GLY A 95 -13.60 -3.71 9.12
CA GLY A 95 -14.24 -3.65 7.81
C GLY A 95 -15.24 -2.50 7.64
N LYS A 96 -15.33 -1.59 8.60
CA LYS A 96 -16.19 -0.39 8.53
C LYS A 96 -15.39 0.90 8.64
N SER A 97 -15.97 2.00 8.15
CA SER A 97 -15.46 3.36 8.37
C SER A 97 -16.02 3.91 9.68
N VAL A 98 -15.21 4.72 10.38
CA VAL A 98 -15.65 5.48 11.55
C VAL A 98 -16.79 6.45 11.20
N PHE A 99 -16.80 6.94 9.96
CA PHE A 99 -17.87 7.80 9.44
C PHE A 99 -18.70 6.97 8.45
N GLY A 100 -19.91 6.59 8.85
CA GLY A 100 -20.77 5.68 8.10
C GLY A 100 -21.07 6.07 6.64
N ASN A 101 -20.89 7.35 6.28
CA ASN A 101 -21.15 7.87 4.93
C ASN A 101 -19.94 7.76 3.98
N TYR A 102 -18.77 7.32 4.44
CA TYR A 102 -17.57 7.20 3.64
C TYR A 102 -17.10 5.74 3.59
N SER A 103 -16.93 5.22 2.39
CA SER A 103 -16.47 3.85 2.22
C SER A 103 -14.97 3.68 2.54
N ASP A 104 -14.17 4.74 2.41
CA ASP A 104 -12.71 4.65 2.43
C ASP A 104 -12.03 5.52 3.50
N ALA A 105 -12.69 6.60 3.96
CA ALA A 105 -12.11 7.49 4.98
C ALA A 105 -12.19 6.85 6.36
N PHE A 106 -11.08 6.88 7.10
CA PHE A 106 -10.97 6.32 8.45
C PHE A 106 -11.50 4.88 8.55
N PHE A 107 -11.15 4.09 7.54
CA PHE A 107 -11.58 2.70 7.45
C PHE A 107 -10.76 1.83 8.40
N LYS A 108 -11.42 1.07 9.27
CA LYS A 108 -10.78 0.08 10.15
C LYS A 108 -10.57 -1.21 9.37
N ALA A 109 -9.34 -1.36 8.85
CA ALA A 109 -9.00 -2.45 7.96
C ALA A 109 -8.94 -3.81 8.65
N HIS A 110 -9.18 -4.88 7.89
CA HIS A 110 -9.07 -6.25 8.40
C HIS A 110 -7.60 -6.65 8.54
N PRO A 111 -7.12 -7.06 9.73
CA PRO A 111 -5.71 -7.35 9.97
C PRO A 111 -5.15 -8.48 9.08
N ASP A 112 -5.93 -9.50 8.80
CA ASP A 112 -5.51 -10.71 8.09
C ASP A 112 -5.69 -10.62 6.55
N GLN A 113 -5.91 -9.40 6.03
CA GLN A 113 -6.03 -9.12 4.60
C GLN A 113 -5.08 -8.00 4.17
N PRO A 114 -4.70 -7.91 2.88
CA PRO A 114 -4.05 -6.73 2.35
C PRO A 114 -4.93 -5.49 2.54
N SER A 115 -4.31 -4.34 2.71
CA SER A 115 -5.04 -3.07 2.80
C SER A 115 -5.74 -2.72 1.49
N ARG A 116 -6.73 -1.85 1.58
CA ARG A 116 -7.22 -1.09 0.44
C ARG A 116 -6.14 -0.13 -0.06
N THR A 117 -6.37 0.53 -1.19
CA THR A 117 -5.45 1.52 -1.74
C THR A 117 -5.17 2.65 -0.75
N VAL A 118 -3.91 2.80 -0.35
CA VAL A 118 -3.42 3.98 0.39
C VAL A 118 -3.48 5.18 -0.54
N LYS A 119 -4.14 6.28 -0.12
CA LYS A 119 -4.37 7.50 -0.90
C LYS A 119 -3.60 8.67 -0.30
N GLU A 120 -3.34 9.69 -1.12
CA GLU A 120 -2.59 10.90 -0.75
C GLU A 120 -3.38 11.88 0.11
N ASN A 121 -4.70 11.78 0.11
CA ASN A 121 -5.55 12.73 0.82
C ASN A 121 -5.80 12.31 2.29
N HIS A 122 -6.18 13.28 3.12
CA HIS A 122 -6.47 13.05 4.53
C HIS A 122 -7.60 12.03 4.77
N GLY A 123 -8.48 11.83 3.79
CA GLY A 123 -9.54 10.83 3.83
C GLY A 123 -9.06 9.40 3.55
N GLY A 124 -7.81 9.21 3.13
CA GLY A 124 -7.22 7.90 2.86
C GLY A 124 -6.47 7.28 4.05
N VAL A 125 -6.52 7.92 5.21
CA VAL A 125 -5.86 7.40 6.41
C VAL A 125 -6.69 6.27 6.99
N PHE A 126 -6.08 5.11 7.15
CA PHE A 126 -6.72 3.97 7.80
C PHE A 126 -6.66 4.09 9.32
N VAL A 127 -7.67 3.56 9.97
CA VAL A 127 -7.66 3.32 11.41
C VAL A 127 -6.92 2.01 11.68
N HIS A 128 -6.08 2.02 12.70
CA HIS A 128 -5.34 0.83 13.08
C HIS A 128 -6.30 -0.25 13.61
N TYR A 129 -6.08 -1.50 13.22
CA TYR A 129 -7.00 -2.60 13.55
C TYR A 129 -7.05 -2.94 15.05
N LYS A 130 -5.96 -2.69 15.80
CA LYS A 130 -5.83 -2.96 17.24
C LYS A 130 -5.93 -1.68 18.07
N ASN A 131 -5.19 -0.64 17.68
CA ASN A 131 -5.06 0.59 18.44
C ASN A 131 -6.15 1.61 18.08
N ASN A 132 -6.62 2.37 19.07
CA ASN A 132 -7.68 3.37 18.85
C ASN A 132 -7.12 4.67 18.25
N ARG A 133 -6.37 4.56 17.17
CA ARG A 133 -5.73 5.65 16.45
C ARG A 133 -5.70 5.41 14.94
N VAL A 134 -5.43 6.43 14.18
CA VAL A 134 -5.09 6.29 12.77
C VAL A 134 -3.69 5.69 12.62
N MET A 135 -3.44 5.07 11.47
CA MET A 135 -2.12 4.55 11.13
C MET A 135 -1.09 5.67 10.98
N THR A 136 0.14 5.39 11.34
CA THR A 136 1.29 6.31 11.18
C THR A 136 1.78 6.34 9.73
N PRO A 137 2.58 7.35 9.33
CA PRO A 137 3.23 7.33 8.02
C PRO A 137 4.08 6.08 7.79
N ARG A 138 4.81 5.58 8.79
CA ARG A 138 5.60 4.35 8.66
C ARG A 138 4.73 3.12 8.40
N GLU A 139 3.64 2.96 9.12
CA GLU A 139 2.70 1.86 8.89
C GLU A 139 2.15 1.90 7.46
N LEU A 140 1.71 3.07 6.99
CA LEU A 140 1.23 3.24 5.61
C LEU A 140 2.33 3.04 4.56
N ALA A 141 3.57 3.45 4.85
CA ALA A 141 4.72 3.21 3.97
C ALA A 141 5.00 1.71 3.81
N ARG A 142 4.96 0.94 4.90
CA ARG A 142 5.08 -0.53 4.84
C ARG A 142 3.94 -1.19 4.06
N LEU A 143 2.71 -0.64 4.12
CA LEU A 143 1.61 -1.11 3.27
C LEU A 143 1.86 -0.85 1.77
N GLN A 144 2.73 0.09 1.43
CA GLN A 144 3.26 0.33 0.08
C GLN A 144 4.60 -0.39 -0.18
N SER A 145 5.01 -1.27 0.73
CA SER A 145 6.26 -2.03 0.69
C SER A 145 7.54 -1.16 0.61
N PHE A 146 7.51 0.06 1.15
CA PHE A 146 8.73 0.83 1.36
C PHE A 146 9.59 0.17 2.43
N PRO A 147 10.92 0.09 2.22
CA PRO A 147 11.82 -0.41 3.24
C PRO A 147 11.95 0.61 4.39
N ASP A 148 12.37 0.14 5.55
CA ASP A 148 12.38 0.96 6.77
C ASP A 148 13.46 2.03 6.79
N ASP A 149 14.52 1.84 6.03
CA ASP A 149 15.60 2.82 5.83
C ASP A 149 15.21 3.98 4.89
N PHE A 150 14.08 3.86 4.19
CA PHE A 150 13.55 4.96 3.40
C PHE A 150 12.78 5.94 4.29
N ILE A 151 13.35 7.11 4.52
CA ILE A 151 12.76 8.15 5.36
C ILE A 151 12.07 9.20 4.51
N PHE A 152 10.81 9.49 4.83
CA PHE A 152 10.03 10.54 4.19
C PHE A 152 10.28 11.87 4.89
N GLU A 153 10.52 12.91 4.13
CA GLU A 153 10.85 14.24 4.63
C GLU A 153 9.62 15.14 4.78
N GLY A 154 9.75 16.14 5.64
CA GLY A 154 8.74 17.16 5.87
C GLY A 154 7.71 16.80 6.94
N SER A 155 6.64 17.59 7.03
CA SER A 155 5.58 17.37 8.01
C SER A 155 4.85 16.04 7.79
N LYS A 156 4.23 15.50 8.84
CA LYS A 156 3.42 14.28 8.77
C LYS A 156 2.44 14.29 7.59
N SER A 157 1.78 15.42 7.35
CA SER A 157 0.86 15.57 6.21
C SER A 157 1.57 15.42 4.87
N LYS A 158 2.77 16.00 4.73
CA LYS A 158 3.58 15.86 3.49
C LYS A 158 4.06 14.43 3.30
N GLN A 159 4.45 13.74 4.37
CA GLN A 159 4.82 12.32 4.32
C GLN A 159 3.64 11.45 3.84
N LEU A 160 2.43 11.67 4.35
CA LEU A 160 1.23 10.96 3.92
C LEU A 160 0.93 11.16 2.42
N VAL A 161 1.10 12.39 1.92
CA VAL A 161 0.93 12.71 0.48
C VAL A 161 1.97 11.96 -0.36
N GLN A 162 3.24 11.97 0.05
CA GLN A 162 4.31 11.25 -0.66
C GLN A 162 4.02 9.75 -0.72
N ILE A 163 3.65 9.14 0.40
CA ILE A 163 3.31 7.73 0.49
C ILE A 163 2.12 7.38 -0.42
N GLY A 164 1.03 8.13 -0.35
CA GLY A 164 -0.18 7.85 -1.12
C GLY A 164 -0.01 7.98 -2.63
N ASN A 165 0.84 8.92 -3.08
CA ASN A 165 1.15 9.14 -4.51
C ASN A 165 2.14 8.12 -5.08
N ALA A 166 2.86 7.40 -4.24
CA ALA A 166 3.88 6.47 -4.68
C ALA A 166 3.29 5.26 -5.44
N VAL A 167 4.09 4.73 -6.34
CA VAL A 167 3.89 3.36 -6.85
C VAL A 167 4.44 2.40 -5.79
N PRO A 168 3.70 1.36 -5.39
CA PRO A 168 4.20 0.38 -4.43
C PRO A 168 5.54 -0.22 -4.87
N VAL A 169 6.52 -0.22 -3.96
CA VAL A 169 7.91 -0.59 -4.29
C VAL A 169 8.01 -2.02 -4.83
N GLY A 170 7.27 -2.97 -4.26
CA GLY A 170 7.24 -4.37 -4.74
C GLY A 170 6.71 -4.48 -6.16
N LEU A 171 5.65 -3.77 -6.51
CA LEU A 171 5.12 -3.74 -7.89
C LEU A 171 6.11 -3.08 -8.85
N ALA A 172 6.70 -1.93 -8.47
CA ALA A 172 7.69 -1.23 -9.29
C ALA A 172 8.91 -2.11 -9.58
N ARG A 173 9.41 -2.82 -8.56
CA ARG A 173 10.52 -3.79 -8.69
C ARG A 173 10.17 -4.92 -9.66
N ALA A 174 9.00 -5.54 -9.51
CA ALA A 174 8.58 -6.63 -10.41
C ALA A 174 8.50 -6.17 -11.88
N ILE A 175 7.99 -4.95 -12.13
CA ILE A 175 7.95 -4.36 -13.47
C ILE A 175 9.36 -4.10 -13.99
N ALA A 176 10.24 -3.49 -13.20
CA ALA A 176 11.61 -3.15 -13.60
C ALA A 176 12.45 -4.40 -13.93
N GLU A 177 12.39 -5.42 -13.07
CA GLU A 177 13.06 -6.71 -13.29
C GLU A 177 12.54 -7.43 -14.53
N HIS A 178 11.24 -7.32 -14.80
CA HIS A 178 10.65 -7.89 -16.00
C HIS A 178 11.10 -7.14 -17.26
N ILE A 179 11.08 -5.81 -17.24
CA ILE A 179 11.57 -5.00 -18.37
C ILE A 179 13.03 -5.30 -18.68
N LYS A 180 13.87 -5.45 -17.64
CA LYS A 180 15.29 -5.82 -17.82
C LYS A 180 15.48 -7.12 -18.60
N LYS A 181 14.55 -8.08 -18.47
CA LYS A 181 14.59 -9.36 -19.23
C LYS A 181 14.11 -9.22 -20.67
N LEU A 182 13.42 -8.13 -21.02
CA LEU A 182 12.93 -7.85 -22.37
C LEU A 182 13.94 -7.06 -23.23
N LEU A 183 14.97 -6.51 -22.61
CA LEU A 183 16.07 -5.77 -23.27
C LEU A 183 17.13 -6.70 -23.79
#